data_7e8df56fc96f0cab4c45621128918985
#
_entry.id   7e8df56fc96f0cab4c45621128918985
#
_cell.length_a   1.000
_cell.length_b   1.000
_cell.length_c   1.000
_cell.angle_alpha   90.00
_cell.angle_beta   90.00
_cell.angle_gamma   90.00
#
_symmetry.space_group_name_H-M   'P 1'
#
loop_
_entity.id
_entity.type
_entity.pdbx_description
1 polymer ?
#
loop_
_entity_poly.entity_id
_entity_poly.type
_entity_poly.pdbx_seq_one_letter_code
_entity_poly.pdbx_strand_id
1 'polypeptide(L)' 'MPSTAIRHFVYDPEVQALDVTFVTGRRYRYFGVPDHLAHEFDAAS' A
#
# COMPACT_ATOMS: atom_id res chain seq x y z
N MET A 1 -5.41 -12.26 -7.15
CA MET A 1 -4.68 -11.88 -8.36
C MET A 1 -3.47 -11.04 -7.99
N PRO A 2 -2.29 -11.45 -8.35
CA PRO A 2 -1.10 -10.68 -8.01
C PRO A 2 -1.11 -9.34 -8.74
N SER A 3 -0.73 -8.30 -8.03
CA SER A 3 -0.67 -6.96 -8.59
C SER A 3 0.73 -6.72 -9.13
N THR A 4 0.91 -6.90 -10.43
CA THR A 4 2.19 -6.66 -11.08
C THR A 4 2.51 -5.18 -11.22
N ALA A 5 1.51 -4.32 -10.95
CA ALA A 5 1.69 -2.89 -11.05
C ALA A 5 2.39 -2.30 -9.83
N ILE A 6 2.35 -2.99 -8.70
CA ILE A 6 2.92 -2.50 -7.46
C ILE A 6 4.26 -3.16 -7.18
N ARG A 7 5.29 -2.34 -7.05
CA ARG A 7 6.64 -2.80 -6.75
C ARG A 7 6.85 -2.97 -5.24
N HIS A 8 6.30 -2.05 -4.47
CA HIS A 8 6.59 -1.98 -3.04
C HIS A 8 5.53 -1.14 -2.33
N PHE A 9 5.24 -1.48 -1.07
CA PHE A 9 4.39 -0.64 -0.25
C PHE A 9 4.85 -0.69 1.20
N VAL A 10 4.57 0.38 1.93
CA VAL A 10 4.88 0.50 3.36
C VAL A 10 3.65 1.07 4.04
N TYR A 11 3.25 0.47 5.14
CA TYR A 11 2.13 0.95 5.93
C TYR A 11 2.61 1.45 7.28
N ASP A 12 2.17 2.64 7.66
CA ASP A 12 2.45 3.22 8.96
C ASP A 12 1.16 3.20 9.78
N PRO A 13 1.03 2.29 10.76
CA PRO A 13 -0.21 2.16 11.53
C PRO A 13 -0.47 3.34 12.47
N GLU A 14 0.56 4.06 12.86
CA GLU A 14 0.38 5.20 13.78
C GLU A 14 -0.44 6.33 13.15
N VAL A 15 -0.17 6.60 11.90
CA VAL A 15 -0.86 7.68 11.17
C VAL A 15 -1.79 7.11 10.11
N GLN A 16 -1.90 5.80 10.02
CA GLN A 16 -2.73 5.09 9.05
C GLN A 16 -2.42 5.52 7.62
N ALA A 17 -1.14 5.67 7.33
CA ALA A 17 -0.67 6.06 6.00
C ALA A 17 -0.13 4.86 5.25
N LEU A 18 -0.53 4.73 4.00
CA LEU A 18 -0.07 3.68 3.12
C LEU A 18 0.69 4.31 1.96
N ASP A 19 1.99 4.00 1.87
CA ASP A 19 2.84 4.45 0.78
C ASP A 19 2.96 3.34 -0.25
N VAL A 20 2.62 3.63 -1.49
CA VAL A 20 2.66 2.66 -2.57
C VAL A 20 3.62 3.14 -3.65
N THR A 21 4.53 2.27 -4.06
CA THR A 21 5.44 2.53 -5.17
C THR A 21 5.09 1.59 -6.31
N PHE A 22 4.75 2.17 -7.46
CA PHE A 22 4.41 1.39 -8.64
C PHE A 22 5.66 1.05 -9.45
N VAL A 23 5.52 0.06 -10.32
CA VAL A 23 6.65 -0.39 -11.16
C VAL A 23 7.15 0.71 -12.10
N THR A 24 6.32 1.70 -12.38
CA THR A 24 6.70 2.86 -13.18
C THR A 24 7.60 3.84 -12.44
N GLY A 25 7.78 3.62 -11.12
CA GLY A 25 8.52 4.53 -10.27
C GLY A 25 7.67 5.57 -9.58
N ARG A 26 6.39 5.63 -9.88
CA ARG A 26 5.49 6.58 -9.24
C ARG A 26 5.19 6.15 -7.82
N ARG A 27 5.09 7.14 -6.93
CA ARG A 27 4.85 6.92 -5.51
C ARG A 27 3.64 7.71 -5.08
N TYR A 28 2.78 7.06 -4.28
CA TYR A 28 1.58 7.69 -3.76
C TYR A 28 1.47 7.40 -2.27
N ARG A 29 0.91 8.35 -1.54
CA ARG A 29 0.66 8.18 -0.12
C ARG A 29 -0.83 8.39 0.14
N TYR A 30 -1.45 7.41 0.80
CA TYR A 30 -2.86 7.45 1.16
C TYR A 30 -2.97 7.55 2.67
N PHE A 31 -3.86 8.43 3.14
CA PHE A 31 -4.11 8.62 4.56
C PHE A 31 -5.47 8.07 4.95
N GLY A 32 -5.65 7.81 6.25
CA GLY A 32 -6.91 7.29 6.73
C GLY A 32 -7.18 5.85 6.33
N VAL A 33 -6.12 5.08 6.13
CA VAL A 33 -6.23 3.66 5.78
C VAL A 33 -6.17 2.85 7.08
N PRO A 34 -7.29 2.25 7.51
CA PRO A 34 -7.29 1.43 8.73
C PRO A 34 -6.50 0.14 8.54
N ASP A 35 -6.05 -0.43 9.67
CA ASP A 35 -5.21 -1.62 9.68
C ASP A 35 -5.78 -2.76 8.85
N HIS A 36 -7.09 -2.99 8.96
CA HIS A 36 -7.71 -4.12 8.26
C HIS A 36 -7.65 -3.97 6.74
N LEU A 37 -7.74 -2.74 6.24
CA LEU A 37 -7.62 -2.50 4.79
C LEU A 37 -6.18 -2.65 4.32
N ALA A 38 -5.22 -2.18 5.13
CA ALA A 38 -3.81 -2.36 4.81
C ALA A 38 -3.45 -3.84 4.78
N HIS A 39 -4.03 -4.62 5.69
CA HIS A 39 -3.80 -6.06 5.75
C HIS A 39 -4.35 -6.77 4.51
N GLU A 40 -5.53 -6.36 4.05
CA GLU A 40 -6.12 -6.92 2.84
C GLU A 40 -5.28 -6.58 1.61
N PHE A 41 -4.72 -5.38 1.58
CA PHE A 41 -3.85 -4.95 0.51
C PHE A 41 -2.61 -5.83 0.44
N ASP A 42 -2.02 -6.12 1.58
CA ASP A 42 -0.86 -7.00 1.68
C ASP A 42 -1.20 -8.42 1.20
N ALA A 43 -2.35 -8.92 1.57
CA ALA A 43 -2.78 -10.26 1.18
C ALA A 43 -3.05 -10.37 -0.33
N ALA A 44 -3.41 -9.27 -0.96
CA ALA A 44 -3.72 -9.25 -2.39
C ALA A 44 -2.49 -9.08 -3.28
N SER A 45 -1.39 -8.64 -2.72
CA SER A 45 -0.18 -8.36 -3.51
C SER A 45 0.78 -9.56 -3.69
#